data_03223b73371745f62a2b40eb844fe362
#
_entry.id   03223b73371745f62a2b40eb844fe362
#
_cell.length_a   1.000
_cell.length_b   1.000
_cell.length_c   1.000
_cell.angle_alpha   90.00
_cell.angle_beta   90.00
_cell.angle_gamma   90.00
#
_symmetry.space_group_name_H-M   'P 1'
#
loop_
_entity.id
_entity.type
_entity.pdbx_description
1 polymer ?
#
loop_
_entity_poly.entity_id
_entity_poly.type
_entity_poly.pdbx_seq_one_letter_code
_entity_poly.pdbx_strand_id
1 'polypeptide(L)'
;MTDTTFIPDYLKPALERLAAARAAHLEQARRMEDTLTAISRAEEQKAELEEDNGSDTRTWRAAFRAGGAMLTDELKSGHIERVARRELAQECHNLTEVLAFERDQLKATCNSTARAFRQAHHAVLSKYAEEELNRALNDTLGPLVRAMVLKA
;
A
#
# COMPACT_ATOMS: atom_id res chain seq x y z
N MET A 1 5.40 32.38 17.02
CA MET A 1 6.85 32.18 17.21
C MET A 1 7.18 30.81 16.59
N THR A 2 7.68 30.81 15.37
CA THR A 2 8.16 29.59 14.72
C THR A 2 9.51 29.26 15.32
N ASP A 3 9.52 28.26 16.21
CA ASP A 3 10.75 27.66 16.70
C ASP A 3 11.44 27.03 15.47
N THR A 4 12.37 27.79 14.91
CA THR A 4 13.25 27.27 13.87
C THR A 4 14.21 26.33 14.58
N THR A 5 13.81 25.07 14.69
CA THR A 5 14.63 24.00 15.26
C THR A 5 15.92 23.95 14.46
N PHE A 6 17.00 24.45 15.03
CA PHE A 6 18.33 24.45 14.41
C PHE A 6 18.76 22.99 14.22
N ILE A 7 18.79 22.53 12.96
CA ILE A 7 19.27 21.21 12.61
C ILE A 7 20.78 21.31 12.36
N PRO A 8 21.60 20.59 13.15
CA PRO A 8 23.04 20.56 12.95
C PRO A 8 23.41 20.05 11.54
N ASP A 9 24.43 20.64 10.94
CA ASP A 9 24.85 20.30 9.56
C ASP A 9 25.23 18.82 9.40
N TYR A 10 25.81 18.22 10.42
CA TYR A 10 26.20 16.81 10.39
C TYR A 10 25.01 15.82 10.28
N LEU A 11 23.81 16.25 10.68
CA LEU A 11 22.59 15.43 10.58
C LEU A 11 21.85 15.59 9.25
N LYS A 12 22.06 16.69 8.53
CA LYS A 12 21.32 16.99 7.29
C LYS A 12 21.33 15.85 6.28
N PRO A 13 22.47 15.24 5.92
CA PRO A 13 22.47 14.14 4.95
C PRO A 13 21.71 12.88 5.42
N ALA A 14 21.75 12.60 6.73
CA ALA A 14 21.02 11.46 7.30
C ALA A 14 19.52 11.73 7.33
N LEU A 15 19.10 12.95 7.63
CA LEU A 15 17.69 13.38 7.61
C LEU A 15 17.12 13.40 6.18
N GLU A 16 17.90 13.82 5.20
CA GLU A 16 17.51 13.76 3.78
C GLU A 16 17.26 12.31 3.33
N ARG A 17 18.14 11.39 3.71
CA ARG A 17 17.96 9.94 3.44
C ARG A 17 16.73 9.39 4.15
N LEU A 18 16.48 9.79 5.39
CA LEU A 18 15.29 9.41 6.15
C LEU A 18 14.02 9.92 5.46
N ALA A 19 14.00 11.18 5.03
CA ALA A 19 12.87 11.77 4.32
C ALA A 19 12.58 11.06 3.00
N ALA A 20 13.63 10.74 2.23
CA ALA A 20 13.51 9.98 0.97
C ALA A 20 12.98 8.56 1.22
N ALA A 21 13.52 7.85 2.22
CA ALA A 21 13.06 6.51 2.57
C ALA A 21 11.61 6.50 3.07
N ARG A 22 11.21 7.52 3.84
CA ARG A 22 9.82 7.70 4.26
C ARG A 22 8.90 7.92 3.08
N ALA A 23 9.26 8.82 2.17
CA ALA A 23 8.45 9.10 0.97
C ALA A 23 8.27 7.85 0.10
N ALA A 24 9.35 7.08 -0.12
CA ALA A 24 9.30 5.83 -0.87
C ALA A 24 8.40 4.79 -0.21
N HIS A 25 8.45 4.67 1.13
CA HIS A 25 7.57 3.74 1.85
C HIS A 25 6.10 4.15 1.79
N LEU A 26 5.79 5.43 2.00
CA LEU A 26 4.42 5.94 1.92
C LEU A 26 3.81 5.76 0.53
N GLU A 27 4.58 5.94 -0.54
CA GLU A 27 4.12 5.69 -1.90
C GLU A 27 3.76 4.22 -2.13
N GLN A 28 4.60 3.28 -1.67
CA GLN A 28 4.29 1.85 -1.80
C GLN A 28 3.10 1.44 -0.92
N ALA A 29 2.98 1.99 0.27
CA ALA A 29 1.83 1.75 1.15
C ALA A 29 0.51 2.22 0.51
N ARG A 30 0.52 3.40 -0.12
CA ARG A 30 -0.64 3.92 -0.85
C ARG A 30 -1.03 3.00 -2.02
N ARG A 31 -0.07 2.58 -2.84
CA ARG A 31 -0.32 1.65 -3.94
C ARG A 31 -0.91 0.33 -3.45
N MET A 32 -0.45 -0.18 -2.30
CA MET A 32 -1.01 -1.36 -1.68
C MET A 32 -2.48 -1.14 -1.28
N GLU A 33 -2.79 -0.01 -0.66
CA GLU A 33 -4.15 0.34 -0.26
C GLU A 33 -5.08 0.47 -1.47
N ASP A 34 -4.62 1.13 -2.53
CA ASP A 34 -5.36 1.26 -3.79
C ASP A 34 -5.66 -0.11 -4.40
N THR A 35 -4.68 -1.03 -4.41
CA THR A 35 -4.84 -2.39 -4.92
C THR A 35 -5.84 -3.21 -4.08
N LEU A 36 -5.77 -3.13 -2.74
CA LEU A 36 -6.72 -3.80 -1.85
C LEU A 36 -8.15 -3.27 -2.05
N THR A 37 -8.30 -1.97 -2.23
CA THR A 37 -9.59 -1.35 -2.53
C THR A 37 -10.14 -1.81 -3.88
N ALA A 38 -9.28 -1.93 -4.90
CA ALA A 38 -9.68 -2.43 -6.21
C ALA A 38 -10.12 -3.90 -6.17
N ILE A 39 -9.43 -4.75 -5.40
CA ILE A 39 -9.83 -6.15 -5.17
C ILE A 39 -11.23 -6.20 -4.54
N SER A 40 -11.45 -5.46 -3.45
CA SER A 40 -12.74 -5.44 -2.75
C SER A 40 -13.88 -5.01 -3.68
N ARG A 41 -13.68 -3.96 -4.48
CA ARG A 41 -14.67 -3.50 -5.46
C ARG A 41 -14.96 -4.53 -6.54
N ALA A 42 -13.94 -5.22 -7.05
CA ALA A 42 -14.11 -6.25 -8.06
C ALA A 42 -14.90 -7.46 -7.52
N GLU A 43 -14.65 -7.84 -6.27
CA GLU A 43 -15.39 -8.92 -5.58
C GLU A 43 -16.85 -8.53 -5.33
N GLU A 44 -17.12 -7.30 -4.89
CA GLU A 44 -18.49 -6.79 -4.70
C GLU A 44 -19.26 -6.77 -6.02
N GLN A 45 -18.67 -6.23 -7.08
CA GLN A 45 -19.29 -6.19 -8.41
C GLN A 45 -19.57 -7.58 -8.96
N LYS A 46 -18.64 -8.53 -8.76
CA LYS A 46 -18.84 -9.91 -9.14
C LYS A 46 -20.04 -10.52 -8.41
N ALA A 47 -20.13 -10.33 -7.09
CA ALA A 47 -21.23 -10.86 -6.28
C ALA A 47 -22.59 -10.30 -6.70
N GLU A 48 -22.69 -8.99 -6.97
CA GLU A 48 -23.90 -8.36 -7.48
C GLU A 48 -24.32 -8.93 -8.82
N LEU A 49 -23.42 -9.07 -9.78
CA LEU A 49 -23.69 -9.64 -11.11
C LEU A 49 -24.13 -11.10 -11.05
N GLU A 50 -23.56 -11.88 -10.13
CA GLU A 50 -23.93 -13.29 -9.95
C GLU A 50 -25.30 -13.44 -9.29
N GLU A 51 -25.67 -12.59 -8.32
CA GLU A 51 -26.97 -12.59 -7.68
C GLU A 51 -28.08 -12.22 -8.68
N ASP A 52 -27.92 -11.12 -9.40
CA ASP A 52 -28.84 -10.65 -10.44
C ASP A 52 -29.03 -11.73 -11.51
N ASN A 53 -27.94 -12.32 -11.98
CA ASN A 53 -28.00 -13.33 -13.01
C ASN A 53 -28.72 -14.60 -12.55
N GLY A 54 -28.59 -14.97 -11.28
CA GLY A 54 -29.30 -16.10 -10.67
C GLY A 54 -30.82 -15.89 -10.63
N SER A 55 -31.26 -14.70 -10.23
CA SER A 55 -32.66 -14.29 -10.19
C SER A 55 -33.27 -14.25 -11.59
N ASP A 56 -32.63 -13.56 -12.51
CA ASP A 56 -33.08 -13.41 -13.90
C ASP A 56 -33.16 -14.73 -14.65
N THR A 57 -32.26 -15.66 -14.37
CA THR A 57 -32.29 -17.00 -14.99
C THR A 57 -33.54 -17.79 -14.59
N ARG A 58 -33.96 -17.69 -13.33
CA ARG A 58 -35.20 -18.36 -12.85
C ARG A 58 -36.44 -17.73 -13.50
N THR A 59 -36.51 -16.41 -13.50
CA THR A 59 -37.61 -15.67 -14.12
C THR A 59 -37.71 -15.94 -15.62
N TRP A 60 -36.61 -15.92 -16.33
CA TRP A 60 -36.55 -16.18 -17.76
C TRP A 60 -37.04 -17.61 -18.08
N ARG A 61 -36.60 -18.63 -17.34
CA ARG A 61 -37.02 -20.01 -17.54
C ARG A 61 -38.52 -20.20 -17.28
N ALA A 62 -39.07 -19.50 -16.28
CA ALA A 62 -40.50 -19.53 -16.01
C ALA A 62 -41.31 -18.90 -17.15
N ALA A 63 -40.87 -17.74 -17.66
CA ALA A 63 -41.52 -17.06 -18.80
C ALA A 63 -41.45 -17.89 -20.09
N PHE A 64 -40.32 -18.56 -20.37
CA PHE A 64 -40.14 -19.43 -21.52
C PHE A 64 -41.10 -20.66 -21.48
N ARG A 65 -41.26 -21.26 -20.30
CA ARG A 65 -42.23 -22.34 -20.09
C ARG A 65 -43.67 -21.87 -20.27
N ALA A 66 -44.02 -20.72 -19.66
CA ALA A 66 -45.39 -20.19 -19.75
C ALA A 66 -45.78 -19.82 -21.18
N GLY A 67 -44.83 -19.42 -22.02
CA GLY A 67 -45.03 -19.14 -23.44
C GLY A 67 -44.97 -20.34 -24.34
N GLY A 68 -45.03 -21.57 -23.82
CA GLY A 68 -45.02 -22.80 -24.60
C GLY A 68 -43.70 -23.05 -25.36
N ALA A 69 -42.59 -22.63 -24.78
CA ALA A 69 -41.23 -22.72 -25.35
C ALA A 69 -41.06 -21.99 -26.70
N MET A 70 -41.83 -20.90 -26.91
CA MET A 70 -41.63 -20.02 -28.04
C MET A 70 -40.63 -18.91 -27.67
N LEU A 71 -39.60 -18.74 -28.49
CA LEU A 71 -38.59 -17.64 -28.33
C LEU A 71 -39.16 -16.35 -28.88
N THR A 72 -39.60 -15.48 -27.98
CA THR A 72 -39.95 -14.09 -28.31
C THR A 72 -38.68 -13.20 -28.33
N ASP A 73 -38.78 -11.99 -28.90
CA ASP A 73 -37.65 -11.04 -28.94
C ASP A 73 -37.24 -10.59 -27.54
N GLU A 74 -38.19 -10.46 -26.60
CA GLU A 74 -37.89 -10.19 -25.18
C GLU A 74 -37.09 -11.32 -24.54
N LEU A 75 -37.44 -12.59 -24.79
CA LEU A 75 -36.70 -13.73 -24.27
C LEU A 75 -35.29 -13.82 -24.85
N LYS A 76 -35.11 -13.50 -26.13
CA LYS A 76 -33.79 -13.44 -26.78
C LYS A 76 -32.94 -12.33 -26.16
N SER A 77 -33.52 -11.12 -26.00
CA SER A 77 -32.84 -9.97 -25.38
C SER A 77 -32.43 -10.29 -23.93
N GLY A 78 -33.33 -10.83 -23.12
CA GLY A 78 -33.04 -11.26 -21.76
C GLY A 78 -31.97 -12.35 -21.67
N HIS A 79 -31.87 -13.23 -22.68
CA HIS A 79 -30.78 -14.21 -22.73
C HIS A 79 -29.42 -13.53 -23.00
N ILE A 80 -29.36 -12.58 -23.92
CA ILE A 80 -28.14 -11.85 -24.26
C ILE A 80 -27.65 -11.06 -23.03
N GLU A 81 -28.54 -10.38 -22.30
CA GLU A 81 -28.20 -9.64 -21.10
C GLU A 81 -27.63 -10.57 -20.01
N ARG A 82 -28.18 -11.74 -19.81
CA ARG A 82 -27.68 -12.73 -18.85
C ARG A 82 -26.29 -13.24 -19.21
N VAL A 83 -26.04 -13.48 -20.50
CA VAL A 83 -24.74 -13.92 -21.01
C VAL A 83 -23.71 -12.79 -20.73
N ALA A 84 -24.06 -11.54 -21.07
CA ALA A 84 -23.21 -10.39 -20.85
C ALA A 84 -22.86 -10.22 -19.35
N ARG A 85 -23.84 -10.32 -18.44
CA ARG A 85 -23.60 -10.26 -16.99
C ARG A 85 -22.65 -11.38 -16.50
N ARG A 86 -22.82 -12.59 -17.01
CA ARG A 86 -21.94 -13.70 -16.64
C ARG A 86 -20.52 -13.50 -17.14
N GLU A 87 -20.35 -12.97 -18.34
CA GLU A 87 -19.03 -12.61 -18.86
C GLU A 87 -18.38 -11.49 -18.04
N LEU A 88 -19.15 -10.46 -17.68
CA LEU A 88 -18.66 -9.39 -16.78
C LEU A 88 -18.25 -9.91 -15.41
N ALA A 89 -19.04 -10.82 -14.81
CA ALA A 89 -18.67 -11.45 -13.54
C ALA A 89 -17.37 -12.27 -13.67
N GLN A 90 -17.17 -12.97 -14.80
CA GLN A 90 -15.92 -13.69 -15.07
C GLN A 90 -14.74 -12.73 -15.22
N GLU A 91 -14.93 -11.59 -15.90
CA GLU A 91 -13.88 -10.57 -16.02
C GLU A 91 -13.54 -9.93 -14.67
N CYS A 92 -14.52 -9.70 -13.80
CA CYS A 92 -14.25 -9.26 -12.43
C CYS A 92 -13.40 -10.29 -11.65
N HIS A 93 -13.69 -11.58 -11.85
CA HIS A 93 -12.89 -12.65 -11.23
C HIS A 93 -11.45 -12.66 -11.77
N ASN A 94 -11.27 -12.60 -13.08
CA ASN A 94 -9.96 -12.55 -13.72
C ASN A 94 -9.14 -11.35 -13.23
N LEU A 95 -9.78 -10.18 -13.13
CA LEU A 95 -9.15 -8.97 -12.60
C LEU A 95 -8.72 -9.15 -11.14
N THR A 96 -9.55 -9.80 -10.31
CA THR A 96 -9.20 -10.08 -8.91
C THR A 96 -7.94 -10.95 -8.81
N GLU A 97 -7.77 -11.95 -9.68
CA GLU A 97 -6.56 -12.79 -9.71
C GLU A 97 -5.31 -11.98 -10.08
N VAL A 98 -5.40 -11.11 -11.09
CA VAL A 98 -4.29 -10.21 -11.48
C VAL A 98 -3.92 -9.26 -10.35
N LEU A 99 -4.92 -8.63 -9.73
CA LEU A 99 -4.71 -7.70 -8.61
C LEU A 99 -4.14 -8.41 -7.36
N ALA A 100 -4.53 -9.67 -7.12
CA ALA A 100 -3.95 -10.47 -6.04
C ALA A 100 -2.45 -10.73 -6.25
N PHE A 101 -2.04 -10.99 -7.48
CA PHE A 101 -0.62 -11.11 -7.82
C PHE A 101 0.14 -9.78 -7.62
N GLU A 102 -0.43 -8.66 -8.09
CA GLU A 102 0.14 -7.32 -7.86
C GLU A 102 0.26 -6.99 -6.37
N ARG A 103 -0.77 -7.31 -5.57
CA ARG A 103 -0.76 -7.18 -4.10
C ARG A 103 0.43 -7.92 -3.48
N ASP A 104 0.68 -9.14 -3.90
CA ASP A 104 1.76 -9.95 -3.34
C ASP A 104 3.15 -9.39 -3.70
N GLN A 105 3.32 -8.83 -4.90
CA GLN A 105 4.52 -8.09 -5.29
C GLN A 105 4.69 -6.81 -4.48
N LEU A 106 3.61 -6.03 -4.33
CA LEU A 106 3.62 -4.80 -3.52
C LEU A 106 3.92 -5.08 -2.04
N LYS A 107 3.45 -6.19 -1.50
CA LYS A 107 3.78 -6.63 -0.13
C LYS A 107 5.28 -6.80 0.07
N ALA A 108 5.97 -7.44 -0.87
CA ALA A 108 7.43 -7.59 -0.84
C ALA A 108 8.13 -6.22 -0.90
N THR A 109 7.67 -5.33 -1.78
CA THR A 109 8.21 -3.98 -1.94
C THR A 109 7.95 -3.11 -0.71
N CYS A 110 6.75 -3.16 -0.12
CA CYS A 110 6.42 -2.47 1.13
C CYS A 110 7.31 -2.94 2.29
N ASN A 111 7.58 -4.24 2.40
CA ASN A 111 8.47 -4.77 3.42
C ASN A 111 9.92 -4.28 3.24
N SER A 112 10.38 -4.18 1.98
CA SER A 112 11.70 -3.66 1.65
C SER A 112 11.82 -2.18 2.00
N THR A 113 10.87 -1.35 1.59
CA THR A 113 10.86 0.10 1.88
C THR A 113 10.68 0.39 3.37
N ALA A 114 9.88 -0.39 4.09
CA ALA A 114 9.74 -0.28 5.55
C ALA A 114 11.07 -0.60 6.27
N ARG A 115 11.82 -1.58 5.77
CA ARG A 115 13.16 -1.89 6.30
C ARG A 115 14.12 -0.74 6.03
N ALA A 116 14.14 -0.22 4.81
CA ALA A 116 14.99 0.91 4.45
C ALA A 116 14.67 2.15 5.30
N PHE A 117 13.39 2.43 5.55
CA PHE A 117 12.97 3.53 6.43
C PHE A 117 13.48 3.34 7.87
N ARG A 118 13.33 2.13 8.45
CA ARG A 118 13.85 1.84 9.80
C ARG A 118 15.37 1.97 9.88
N GLN A 119 16.09 1.51 8.86
CA GLN A 119 17.55 1.65 8.78
C GLN A 119 17.97 3.12 8.70
N ALA A 120 17.30 3.92 7.88
CA ALA A 120 17.57 5.36 7.77
C ALA A 120 17.27 6.09 9.09
N HIS A 121 16.19 5.74 9.77
CA HIS A 121 15.85 6.27 11.10
C HIS A 121 16.92 5.93 12.15
N HIS A 122 17.34 4.66 12.18
CA HIS A 122 18.41 4.23 13.08
C HIS A 122 19.73 4.96 12.80
N ALA A 123 20.07 5.18 11.52
CA ALA A 123 21.28 5.92 11.14
C ALA A 123 21.28 7.37 11.66
N VAL A 124 20.13 8.05 11.66
CA VAL A 124 19.99 9.39 12.24
C VAL A 124 20.26 9.36 13.74
N LEU A 125 19.64 8.41 14.45
CA LEU A 125 19.80 8.28 15.91
C LEU A 125 21.26 7.93 16.28
N SER A 126 21.88 6.98 15.56
CA SER A 126 23.29 6.62 15.78
C SER A 126 24.22 7.80 15.57
N LYS A 127 24.00 8.54 14.48
CA LYS A 127 24.80 9.74 14.18
C LYS A 127 24.68 10.81 15.24
N TYR A 128 23.47 11.04 15.72
CA TYR A 128 23.21 11.97 16.83
C TYR A 128 23.90 11.50 18.13
N ALA A 129 23.76 10.22 18.49
CA ALA A 129 24.35 9.67 19.70
C ALA A 129 25.90 9.71 19.67
N GLU A 130 26.53 9.43 18.51
CA GLU A 130 27.97 9.54 18.32
C GLU A 130 28.47 10.96 18.58
N GLU A 131 27.79 11.97 18.03
CA GLU A 131 28.18 13.38 18.22
C GLU A 131 27.97 13.85 19.66
N GLU A 132 26.87 13.45 20.31
CA GLU A 132 26.65 13.76 21.73
C GLU A 132 27.71 13.10 22.63
N LEU A 133 28.06 11.85 22.34
CA LEU A 133 29.14 11.15 23.04
C LEU A 133 30.50 11.87 22.86
N ASN A 134 30.85 12.22 21.62
CA ASN A 134 32.07 12.94 21.30
C ASN A 134 32.11 14.29 22.02
N ARG A 135 31.00 15.01 22.06
CA ARG A 135 30.90 16.30 22.76
C ARG A 135 31.11 16.10 24.26
N ALA A 136 30.42 15.15 24.88
CA ALA A 136 30.56 14.87 26.30
C ALA A 136 31.99 14.42 26.67
N LEU A 137 32.64 13.62 25.83
CA LEU A 137 34.03 13.21 26.03
C LEU A 137 35.00 14.43 25.93
N ASN A 138 34.82 15.29 24.94
CA ASN A 138 35.63 16.48 24.77
C ASN A 138 35.47 17.47 25.95
N ASP A 139 34.24 17.61 26.45
CA ASP A 139 33.95 18.52 27.57
C ASP A 139 34.52 18.00 28.88
N THR A 140 34.61 16.69 29.08
CA THR A 140 35.15 16.08 30.30
C THR A 140 36.66 15.82 30.23
N LEU A 141 37.15 15.23 29.12
CA LEU A 141 38.56 14.86 28.98
C LEU A 141 39.45 16.03 28.62
N GLY A 142 38.97 17.03 27.89
CA GLY A 142 39.76 18.20 27.48
C GLY A 142 40.32 19.00 28.68
N PRO A 143 39.52 19.31 29.70
CA PRO A 143 40.01 19.91 30.96
C PRO A 143 40.95 19.02 31.74
N LEU A 144 40.67 17.68 31.77
CA LEU A 144 41.52 16.73 32.48
C LEU A 144 42.92 16.64 31.85
N VAL A 145 43.01 16.51 30.53
CA VAL A 145 44.28 16.47 29.80
C VAL A 145 45.05 17.75 29.98
N ARG A 146 44.41 18.92 29.91
CA ARG A 146 45.07 20.22 30.19
C ARG A 146 45.62 20.27 31.61
N ALA A 147 44.87 19.82 32.61
CA ALA A 147 45.33 19.76 33.99
C ALA A 147 46.53 18.83 34.18
N MET A 148 46.56 17.69 33.50
CA MET A 148 47.69 16.76 33.53
C MET A 148 48.93 17.33 32.86
N VAL A 149 48.78 18.01 31.71
CA VAL A 149 49.93 18.68 31.03
C VAL A 149 50.51 19.83 31.84
N LEU A 150 49.68 20.58 32.54
CA LEU A 150 50.11 21.68 33.39
C LEU A 150 50.81 21.22 34.70
N LYS A 151 50.60 19.95 35.08
CA LYS A 151 51.19 19.37 36.29
C LYS A 151 52.49 18.59 35.98
N ALA A 152 52.78 18.33 34.74
CA ALA A 152 54.05 17.70 34.29
C ALA A 152 55.15 18.73 34.05
#